data_30618f8bd634a40b97f334886d44c34c
#
_entry.id   30618f8bd634a40b97f334886d44c34c
#
_cell.length_a   1.000
_cell.length_b   1.000
_cell.length_c   1.000
_cell.angle_alpha   90.00
_cell.angle_beta   90.00
_cell.angle_gamma   90.00
#
_symmetry.space_group_name_H-M   'P 1'
#
loop_
_entity.id
_entity.type
_entity.pdbx_description
1 polymer ?
#
loop_
_entity_poly.entity_id
_entity_poly.type
_entity_poly.pdbx_seq_one_letter_code
_entity_poly.pdbx_strand_id
1 'polypeptide(L)'
;MAKKKIPAARYAFIGLIVAGLGCIATGLLAIVQGAVALKIYSPATPESITNWIAISAAVIILGLAIYGILNPNGVRRFFTGRQVHYGSNTLIMSLAFLGILFVINLLVYQNPSRIDFTEDKQNTLAPQTIQALASLPDKVTAIGFFTTNIPTTTASQLLTNYKSNSKGKFDFRFVDPNADPLLARQYGITGDGKIVLTMGKSSQTAASASENDIDQALILLISPQQRVVYFLTGHGEPDINGTDTNALSRARSTLESKNYTVKTLNLASENKIPDDAKAIIVAGPMNPLLDQEVALLKAYVDKGGSMVILEDPTPFTKIGTNPDPLADYLKSDWGITLENDVVIDLTSQQPLNAISSSYNTSAPITQHMTAVTIMPQARSLTISKSAPQNITDTPLITTSQNSWGETNLASLQGNQQVSFDQGTDIAGPLALAASGENSNTKGRVVVFGNSIFATDKGFDAYANGDIFINSIDWAAQQGNLINITPRTPITRTFNPPDQLILLIILISSVIIIPGLIVIAGFSTWLARRRQG
;
A
#
# COMPACT_ATOMS: atom_id res chain seq x y z
N MET A 1 35.39 85.32 2.86
CA MET A 1 34.43 84.25 2.63
C MET A 1 34.95 82.98 3.29
N ALA A 2 34.38 82.57 4.43
CA ALA A 2 34.76 81.36 5.13
C ALA A 2 34.17 80.13 4.40
N LYS A 3 34.99 79.21 3.87
CA LYS A 3 34.56 77.95 3.28
C LYS A 3 33.83 77.12 4.38
N LYS A 4 32.52 76.97 4.22
CA LYS A 4 31.69 76.10 5.08
C LYS A 4 32.21 74.67 4.96
N LYS A 5 32.97 74.17 5.95
CA LYS A 5 33.43 72.77 5.98
C LYS A 5 32.18 71.88 6.01
N ILE A 6 31.98 71.06 4.97
CA ILE A 6 30.93 70.07 4.94
C ILE A 6 31.19 69.07 6.07
N PRO A 7 30.27 68.82 6.98
CA PRO A 7 30.52 67.93 8.14
C PRO A 7 30.80 66.50 7.61
N ALA A 8 31.93 65.91 8.05
CA ALA A 8 32.38 64.57 7.64
C ALA A 8 31.31 63.48 7.77
N ALA A 9 30.36 63.67 8.71
CA ALA A 9 29.19 62.80 8.92
C ALA A 9 28.29 62.64 7.67
N ARG A 10 28.35 63.60 6.69
CA ARG A 10 27.57 63.53 5.48
C ARG A 10 28.07 62.39 4.53
N TYR A 11 29.31 61.97 4.67
CA TYR A 11 29.87 60.87 3.86
C TYR A 11 29.86 59.51 4.58
N ALA A 12 29.40 59.47 5.82
CA ALA A 12 29.33 58.23 6.60
C ALA A 12 28.46 57.14 5.92
N PHE A 13 27.44 57.54 5.13
CA PHE A 13 26.58 56.58 4.41
C PHE A 13 27.38 55.68 3.46
N ILE A 14 28.53 56.12 2.92
CA ILE A 14 29.40 55.35 2.06
C ILE A 14 29.89 54.09 2.80
N GLY A 15 30.24 54.22 4.09
CA GLY A 15 30.61 53.10 4.94
C GLY A 15 29.51 52.04 5.08
N LEU A 16 28.25 52.45 5.17
CA LEU A 16 27.08 51.54 5.20
C LEU A 16 26.86 50.84 3.86
N ILE A 17 27.08 51.54 2.72
CA ILE A 17 26.99 50.94 1.41
C ILE A 17 28.08 49.88 1.25
N VAL A 18 29.31 50.15 1.62
CA VAL A 18 30.44 49.20 1.55
C VAL A 18 30.16 47.98 2.42
N ALA A 19 29.67 48.19 3.67
CA ALA A 19 29.31 47.09 4.55
C ALA A 19 28.15 46.24 3.96
N GLY A 20 27.11 46.88 3.38
CA GLY A 20 25.99 46.24 2.75
C GLY A 20 26.38 45.36 1.56
N LEU A 21 27.25 45.87 0.70
CA LEU A 21 27.80 45.08 -0.43
C LEU A 21 28.62 43.88 0.07
N GLY A 22 29.41 44.06 1.13
CA GLY A 22 30.14 42.98 1.80
C GLY A 22 29.20 41.90 2.35
N CYS A 23 28.07 42.29 3.00
CA CYS A 23 27.06 41.36 3.51
C CYS A 23 26.41 40.55 2.37
N ILE A 24 26.04 41.18 1.25
CA ILE A 24 25.46 40.50 0.08
C ILE A 24 26.48 39.49 -0.49
N ALA A 25 27.73 39.89 -0.67
CA ALA A 25 28.78 39.03 -1.17
C ALA A 25 29.02 37.81 -0.26
N THR A 26 29.13 38.04 1.07
CA THR A 26 29.27 36.96 2.06
C THR A 26 28.09 35.99 2.02
N GLY A 27 26.87 36.50 1.93
CA GLY A 27 25.66 35.68 1.85
C GLY A 27 25.63 34.78 0.62
N LEU A 28 25.96 35.35 -0.55
CA LEU A 28 26.02 34.58 -1.81
C LEU A 28 27.10 33.50 -1.77
N LEU A 29 28.29 33.82 -1.27
CA LEU A 29 29.39 32.88 -1.14
C LEU A 29 29.07 31.77 -0.12
N ALA A 30 28.37 32.08 0.97
CA ALA A 30 27.94 31.10 1.95
C ALA A 30 26.91 30.11 1.36
N ILE A 31 26.00 30.58 0.50
CA ILE A 31 25.07 29.71 -0.25
C ILE A 31 25.84 28.76 -1.17
N VAL A 32 26.83 29.28 -1.91
CA VAL A 32 27.69 28.46 -2.79
C VAL A 32 28.48 27.43 -1.97
N GLN A 33 29.04 27.81 -0.83
CA GLN A 33 29.75 26.89 0.04
C GLN A 33 28.81 25.81 0.63
N GLY A 34 27.57 26.15 0.96
CA GLY A 34 26.54 25.19 1.34
C GLY A 34 26.23 24.20 0.24
N ALA A 35 26.11 24.66 -1.01
CA ALA A 35 25.89 23.79 -2.17
C ALA A 35 27.09 22.83 -2.42
N VAL A 36 28.31 23.28 -2.17
CA VAL A 36 29.51 22.43 -2.22
C VAL A 36 29.49 21.37 -1.13
N ALA A 37 29.16 21.76 0.10
CA ALA A 37 29.08 20.83 1.23
C ALA A 37 28.02 19.74 1.03
N LEU A 38 26.90 20.10 0.38
CA LEU A 38 25.81 19.19 0.01
C LEU A 38 26.09 18.39 -1.27
N LYS A 39 27.29 18.54 -1.89
CA LYS A 39 27.67 17.91 -3.16
C LYS A 39 26.74 18.23 -4.35
N ILE A 40 26.01 19.34 -4.27
CA ILE A 40 25.15 19.84 -5.37
C ILE A 40 25.99 20.55 -6.43
N TYR A 41 27.11 21.16 -6.03
CA TYR A 41 28.03 21.88 -6.88
C TYR A 41 29.49 21.52 -6.53
N SER A 42 30.33 21.29 -7.55
CA SER A 42 31.76 20.98 -7.38
C SER A 42 32.60 22.02 -8.13
N PRO A 43 33.09 23.07 -7.43
CA PRO A 43 33.92 24.08 -8.06
C PRO A 43 35.31 23.53 -8.32
N ALA A 44 35.98 24.06 -9.38
CA ALA A 44 37.34 23.68 -9.74
C ALA A 44 38.38 23.99 -8.62
N THR A 45 38.09 25.00 -7.79
CA THR A 45 39.00 25.44 -6.69
C THR A 45 38.18 25.72 -5.42
N PRO A 46 37.88 24.72 -4.57
CA PRO A 46 37.06 24.89 -3.36
C PRO A 46 37.69 25.88 -2.36
N GLU A 47 38.99 25.91 -2.23
CA GLU A 47 39.72 26.78 -1.28
C GLU A 47 39.51 28.28 -1.60
N SER A 48 39.28 28.64 -2.85
CA SER A 48 39.04 30.02 -3.24
C SER A 48 37.75 30.60 -2.64
N ILE A 49 36.73 29.81 -2.46
CA ILE A 49 35.45 30.26 -1.88
C ILE A 49 35.62 30.71 -0.42
N THR A 50 36.37 29.95 0.36
CA THR A 50 36.67 30.29 1.75
C THR A 50 37.45 31.59 1.87
N ASN A 51 38.45 31.80 0.98
CA ASN A 51 39.20 33.03 0.93
C ASN A 51 38.33 34.24 0.54
N TRP A 52 37.42 34.08 -0.42
CA TRP A 52 36.51 35.15 -0.81
C TRP A 52 35.49 35.48 0.28
N ILE A 53 35.04 34.51 1.09
CA ILE A 53 34.21 34.75 2.28
C ILE A 53 35.03 35.58 3.31
N ALA A 54 36.27 35.25 3.56
CA ALA A 54 37.10 36.01 4.48
C ALA A 54 37.34 37.47 4.00
N ILE A 55 37.58 37.65 2.70
CA ILE A 55 37.75 38.99 2.09
C ILE A 55 36.43 39.77 2.21
N SER A 56 35.29 39.19 1.91
CA SER A 56 33.99 39.88 2.01
C SER A 56 33.62 40.25 3.45
N ALA A 57 33.96 39.39 4.42
CA ALA A 57 33.83 39.70 5.84
C ALA A 57 34.75 40.88 6.28
N ALA A 58 35.99 40.93 5.77
CA ALA A 58 36.87 42.07 6.03
C ALA A 58 36.31 43.39 5.45
N VAL A 59 35.67 43.36 4.28
CA VAL A 59 34.98 44.50 3.67
C VAL A 59 33.83 45.00 4.54
N ILE A 60 33.07 44.10 5.17
CA ILE A 60 31.98 44.46 6.12
C ILE A 60 32.58 45.23 7.31
N ILE A 61 33.64 44.69 7.91
CA ILE A 61 34.31 45.32 9.08
C ILE A 61 34.87 46.71 8.70
N LEU A 62 35.51 46.81 7.53
CA LEU A 62 36.06 48.07 7.04
C LEU A 62 34.92 49.12 6.81
N GLY A 63 33.83 48.71 6.17
CA GLY A 63 32.65 49.59 5.95
C GLY A 63 32.04 50.11 7.25
N LEU A 64 31.88 49.23 8.24
CA LEU A 64 31.38 49.61 9.57
C LEU A 64 32.35 50.50 10.31
N ALA A 65 33.67 50.27 10.20
CA ALA A 65 34.71 51.12 10.80
C ALA A 65 34.70 52.53 10.16
N ILE A 66 34.59 52.66 8.85
CA ILE A 66 34.44 53.94 8.14
C ILE A 66 33.22 54.69 8.64
N TYR A 67 32.06 54.01 8.76
CA TYR A 67 30.83 54.60 9.30
C TYR A 67 31.02 55.08 10.74
N GLY A 68 31.66 54.30 11.61
CA GLY A 68 31.90 54.61 13.02
C GLY A 68 32.80 55.81 13.22
N ILE A 69 33.87 55.91 12.40
CA ILE A 69 34.82 57.03 12.45
C ILE A 69 34.17 58.32 11.96
N LEU A 70 33.42 58.26 10.87
CA LEU A 70 32.80 59.45 10.26
C LEU A 70 31.55 59.92 10.97
N ASN A 71 30.82 59.05 11.71
CA ASN A 71 29.58 59.38 12.43
C ASN A 71 29.48 58.73 13.83
N PRO A 72 30.36 59.08 14.79
CA PRO A 72 30.34 58.50 16.13
C PRO A 72 29.03 58.73 16.88
N ASN A 73 28.40 59.89 16.67
CA ASN A 73 27.11 60.22 17.27
C ASN A 73 25.95 59.35 16.72
N GLY A 74 26.03 58.98 15.45
CA GLY A 74 25.10 58.06 14.84
C GLY A 74 25.22 56.64 15.42
N VAL A 75 26.44 56.16 15.63
CA VAL A 75 26.71 54.87 16.29
C VAL A 75 26.16 54.86 17.72
N ARG A 76 26.42 55.92 18.50
CA ARG A 76 25.90 56.05 19.87
C ARG A 76 24.39 56.03 19.90
N ARG A 77 23.71 56.80 19.01
CA ARG A 77 22.25 56.81 18.91
C ARG A 77 21.68 55.46 18.49
N PHE A 78 22.38 54.73 17.64
CA PHE A 78 21.96 53.38 17.25
C PHE A 78 21.95 52.44 18.47
N PHE A 79 23.04 52.39 19.25
CA PHE A 79 23.13 51.50 20.41
C PHE A 79 22.29 51.92 21.61
N THR A 80 21.93 53.20 21.75
CA THR A 80 21.10 53.73 22.86
C THR A 80 19.64 53.97 22.47
N GLY A 81 19.28 53.76 21.22
CA GLY A 81 17.96 54.05 20.68
C GLY A 81 16.96 52.91 20.94
N ARG A 82 15.66 53.25 21.03
CA ARG A 82 14.56 52.28 21.12
C ARG A 82 14.58 51.23 19.99
N GLN A 83 15.14 51.59 18.82
CA GLN A 83 15.27 50.68 17.66
C GLN A 83 16.18 49.50 17.93
N VAL A 84 17.21 49.61 18.76
CA VAL A 84 18.08 48.48 19.15
C VAL A 84 17.32 47.50 20.03
N HIS A 85 16.49 48.01 20.94
CA HIS A 85 15.73 47.14 21.85
C HIS A 85 14.67 46.29 21.13
N TYR A 86 14.00 46.85 20.12
CA TYR A 86 13.03 46.10 19.30
C TYR A 86 13.73 45.29 18.21
N GLY A 87 14.78 45.82 17.59
CA GLY A 87 15.54 45.11 16.52
C GLY A 87 16.33 43.91 17.04
N SER A 88 16.93 44.01 18.25
CA SER A 88 17.63 42.88 18.87
C SER A 88 16.69 41.72 19.21
N ASN A 89 15.47 42.02 19.70
CA ASN A 89 14.48 41.01 19.99
C ASN A 89 14.02 40.29 18.71
N THR A 90 13.79 41.03 17.61
CA THR A 90 13.45 40.48 16.30
C THR A 90 14.58 39.63 15.73
N LEU A 91 15.85 40.10 15.88
CA LEU A 91 17.03 39.35 15.42
C LEU A 91 17.19 38.02 16.18
N ILE A 92 17.05 38.06 17.53
CA ILE A 92 17.09 36.87 18.39
C ILE A 92 15.98 35.89 18.01
N MET A 93 14.74 36.36 17.82
CA MET A 93 13.63 35.51 17.38
C MET A 93 13.87 34.90 15.99
N SER A 94 14.42 35.70 15.04
CA SER A 94 14.74 35.19 13.71
C SER A 94 15.85 34.16 13.75
N LEU A 95 16.90 34.37 14.52
CA LEU A 95 17.99 33.40 14.71
C LEU A 95 17.49 32.13 15.43
N ALA A 96 16.64 32.26 16.43
CA ALA A 96 16.02 31.12 17.10
C ALA A 96 15.14 30.31 16.14
N PHE A 97 14.33 30.99 15.30
CA PHE A 97 13.50 30.34 14.28
C PHE A 97 14.35 29.60 13.26
N LEU A 98 15.42 30.22 12.74
CA LEU A 98 16.35 29.56 11.82
C LEU A 98 17.08 28.40 12.49
N GLY A 99 17.45 28.53 13.77
CA GLY A 99 18.03 27.44 14.55
C GLY A 99 17.06 26.25 14.70
N ILE A 100 15.78 26.52 14.99
CA ILE A 100 14.74 25.48 15.06
C ILE A 100 14.57 24.80 13.69
N LEU A 101 14.48 25.56 12.60
CA LEU A 101 14.40 25.00 11.25
C LEU A 101 15.61 24.14 10.91
N PHE A 102 16.81 24.58 11.31
CA PHE A 102 18.04 23.80 11.11
C PHE A 102 18.01 22.48 11.87
N VAL A 103 17.60 22.52 13.16
CA VAL A 103 17.47 21.30 14.00
C VAL A 103 16.41 20.35 13.45
N ILE A 104 15.24 20.88 13.03
CA ILE A 104 14.20 20.07 12.40
C ILE A 104 14.74 19.40 11.12
N ASN A 105 15.44 20.17 10.27
CA ASN A 105 16.02 19.63 9.04
C ASN A 105 17.07 18.56 9.33
N LEU A 106 17.92 18.77 10.34
CA LEU A 106 18.91 17.79 10.78
C LEU A 106 18.26 16.50 11.31
N LEU A 107 17.21 16.62 12.12
CA LEU A 107 16.45 15.46 12.63
C LEU A 107 15.76 14.69 11.52
N VAL A 108 15.16 15.38 10.55
CA VAL A 108 14.55 14.76 9.36
C VAL A 108 15.60 14.07 8.49
N TYR A 109 16.78 14.67 8.35
CA TYR A 109 17.89 14.07 7.60
C TYR A 109 18.46 12.82 8.27
N GLN A 110 18.55 12.81 9.59
CA GLN A 110 19.06 11.67 10.38
C GLN A 110 18.03 10.55 10.54
N ASN A 111 16.74 10.86 10.48
CA ASN A 111 15.64 9.88 10.55
C ASN A 111 14.94 9.79 9.19
N PRO A 112 15.28 8.80 8.35
CA PRO A 112 14.69 8.63 7.03
C PRO A 112 13.25 8.07 7.07
N SER A 113 12.56 8.15 8.21
CA SER A 113 11.14 7.81 8.34
C SER A 113 10.33 8.71 7.43
N ARG A 114 9.97 8.22 6.25
CA ARG A 114 9.14 8.95 5.29
C ARG A 114 7.68 8.70 5.63
N ILE A 115 6.93 9.78 5.91
CA ILE A 115 5.48 9.72 6.03
C ILE A 115 4.92 9.92 4.62
N ASP A 116 4.25 8.91 4.10
CA ASP A 116 3.60 8.98 2.81
C ASP A 116 2.20 9.57 3.01
N PHE A 117 2.01 10.79 2.51
CA PHE A 117 0.74 11.52 2.54
C PHE A 117 -0.13 11.26 1.29
N THR A 118 0.35 10.44 0.35
CA THR A 118 -0.48 10.08 -0.79
C THR A 118 -1.64 9.18 -0.32
N GLU A 119 -2.82 9.38 -0.89
CA GLU A 119 -4.03 8.64 -0.52
C GLU A 119 -3.81 7.12 -0.68
N ASP A 120 -3.12 6.71 -1.75
CA ASP A 120 -2.84 5.30 -2.06
C ASP A 120 -1.50 4.82 -1.52
N LYS A 121 -0.79 5.64 -0.71
CA LYS A 121 0.56 5.33 -0.19
C LYS A 121 1.52 4.86 -1.30
N GLN A 122 1.50 5.53 -2.46
CA GLN A 122 2.27 5.14 -3.65
C GLN A 122 3.79 5.13 -3.45
N ASN A 123 4.29 5.89 -2.45
CA ASN A 123 5.70 5.96 -2.11
C ASN A 123 6.09 4.97 -0.99
N THR A 124 5.15 4.16 -0.51
CA THR A 124 5.37 3.14 0.51
C THR A 124 5.07 1.78 -0.09
N LEU A 125 5.90 0.78 0.18
CA LEU A 125 5.67 -0.59 -0.27
C LEU A 125 4.36 -1.12 0.31
N ALA A 126 3.70 -2.00 -0.42
CA ALA A 126 2.54 -2.71 0.07
C ALA A 126 2.89 -3.46 1.37
N PRO A 127 1.98 -3.56 2.34
CA PRO A 127 2.23 -4.31 3.58
C PRO A 127 2.69 -5.74 3.31
N GLN A 128 2.18 -6.35 2.26
CA GLN A 128 2.53 -7.69 1.79
C GLN A 128 3.99 -7.77 1.33
N THR A 129 4.45 -6.80 0.53
CA THR A 129 5.84 -6.68 0.09
C THR A 129 6.79 -6.54 1.28
N ILE A 130 6.44 -5.68 2.24
CA ILE A 130 7.24 -5.47 3.47
C ILE A 130 7.38 -6.78 4.24
N GLN A 131 6.32 -7.54 4.37
CA GLN A 131 6.33 -8.82 5.06
C GLN A 131 7.18 -9.87 4.33
N ALA A 132 7.05 -9.96 3.00
CA ALA A 132 7.87 -10.82 2.17
C ALA A 132 9.36 -10.52 2.35
N LEU A 133 9.72 -9.23 2.32
CA LEU A 133 11.11 -8.78 2.52
C LEU A 133 11.63 -9.11 3.91
N ALA A 134 10.78 -9.01 4.95
CA ALA A 134 11.16 -9.36 6.32
C ALA A 134 11.39 -10.86 6.52
N SER A 135 10.77 -11.71 5.68
CA SER A 135 10.82 -13.18 5.74
C SER A 135 11.72 -13.82 4.68
N LEU A 136 12.51 -13.04 3.93
CA LEU A 136 13.42 -13.58 2.90
C LEU A 136 14.27 -14.74 3.46
N PRO A 137 14.33 -15.88 2.76
CA PRO A 137 15.12 -17.05 3.23
C PRO A 137 16.62 -16.79 3.19
N ASP A 138 17.09 -16.06 2.15
CA ASP A 138 18.50 -15.74 1.95
C ASP A 138 18.66 -14.31 1.38
N LYS A 139 19.92 -13.87 1.21
CA LYS A 139 20.23 -12.55 0.67
C LYS A 139 19.86 -12.46 -0.80
N VAL A 140 19.04 -11.47 -1.15
CA VAL A 140 18.67 -11.10 -2.51
C VAL A 140 19.44 -9.87 -2.95
N THR A 141 19.98 -9.89 -4.18
CA THR A 141 20.62 -8.73 -4.80
C THR A 141 19.87 -8.36 -6.08
N ALA A 142 19.39 -7.12 -6.16
CA ALA A 142 18.79 -6.57 -7.36
C ALA A 142 19.85 -5.86 -8.21
N ILE A 143 19.93 -6.22 -9.49
CA ILE A 143 20.83 -5.60 -10.47
C ILE A 143 19.94 -4.87 -11.47
N GLY A 144 19.91 -3.55 -11.39
CA GLY A 144 19.17 -2.71 -12.34
C GLY A 144 20.02 -2.40 -13.57
N PHE A 145 19.55 -2.80 -14.74
CA PHE A 145 20.20 -2.53 -16.02
C PHE A 145 19.60 -1.27 -16.64
N PHE A 146 20.34 -0.16 -16.52
CA PHE A 146 19.89 1.16 -16.96
C PHE A 146 21.02 1.85 -17.71
N THR A 147 20.73 2.31 -18.93
CA THR A 147 21.66 3.18 -19.67
C THR A 147 21.62 4.60 -19.11
N THR A 148 22.60 5.41 -19.48
CA THR A 148 22.66 6.84 -19.10
C THR A 148 21.45 7.65 -19.60
N ASN A 149 20.68 7.12 -20.55
CA ASN A 149 19.52 7.80 -21.14
C ASN A 149 18.24 7.68 -20.28
N ILE A 150 18.18 6.70 -19.37
CA ILE A 150 17.01 6.48 -18.50
C ILE A 150 17.36 6.86 -17.05
N PRO A 151 16.61 7.80 -16.44
CA PRO A 151 16.84 8.19 -15.05
C PRO A 151 16.60 7.00 -14.09
N THR A 152 17.57 6.73 -13.23
CA THR A 152 17.48 5.67 -12.21
C THR A 152 16.76 6.12 -10.94
N THR A 153 16.33 7.38 -10.84
CA THR A 153 15.81 7.99 -9.60
C THR A 153 14.63 7.21 -9.01
N THR A 154 13.62 6.92 -9.83
CA THR A 154 12.41 6.19 -9.39
C THR A 154 12.76 4.75 -8.98
N ALA A 155 13.54 4.05 -9.80
CA ALA A 155 14.01 2.70 -9.49
C ALA A 155 14.87 2.66 -8.22
N SER A 156 15.76 3.65 -8.05
CA SER A 156 16.59 3.78 -6.85
C SER A 156 15.77 4.02 -5.59
N GLN A 157 14.73 4.86 -5.66
CA GLN A 157 13.83 5.10 -4.53
C GLN A 157 13.08 3.82 -4.14
N LEU A 158 12.51 3.13 -5.12
CA LEU A 158 11.80 1.88 -4.90
C LEU A 158 12.72 0.81 -4.28
N LEU A 159 13.89 0.56 -4.88
CA LEU A 159 14.84 -0.44 -4.38
C LEU A 159 15.44 -0.05 -3.00
N THR A 160 15.53 1.24 -2.69
CA THR A 160 15.89 1.70 -1.35
C THR A 160 14.82 1.33 -0.32
N ASN A 161 13.54 1.42 -0.68
CA ASN A 161 12.44 0.98 0.18
C ASN A 161 12.50 -0.54 0.40
N TYR A 162 12.80 -1.34 -0.64
CA TYR A 162 13.03 -2.79 -0.51
C TYR A 162 14.19 -3.09 0.46
N LYS A 163 15.33 -2.42 0.28
CA LYS A 163 16.50 -2.58 1.15
C LYS A 163 16.18 -2.25 2.60
N SER A 164 15.49 -1.14 2.85
CA SER A 164 15.17 -0.66 4.20
C SER A 164 14.24 -1.62 4.96
N ASN A 165 13.33 -2.31 4.26
CA ASN A 165 12.35 -3.22 4.86
C ASN A 165 12.80 -4.68 4.93
N SER A 166 13.99 -5.02 4.39
CA SER A 166 14.47 -6.41 4.26
C SER A 166 15.29 -6.93 5.44
N LYS A 167 15.45 -6.16 6.51
CA LYS A 167 16.34 -6.50 7.65
C LYS A 167 17.78 -6.87 7.21
N GLY A 168 18.27 -6.20 6.15
CA GLY A 168 19.61 -6.42 5.61
C GLY A 168 19.75 -7.58 4.61
N LYS A 169 18.65 -8.26 4.27
CA LYS A 169 18.64 -9.37 3.31
C LYS A 169 18.41 -8.95 1.85
N PHE A 170 18.21 -7.66 1.57
CA PHE A 170 18.08 -7.14 0.21
C PHE A 170 19.10 -6.04 -0.04
N ASP A 171 19.77 -6.12 -1.19
CA ASP A 171 20.72 -5.08 -1.65
C ASP A 171 20.52 -4.84 -3.14
N PHE A 172 21.00 -3.70 -3.66
CA PHE A 172 20.88 -3.40 -5.07
C PHE A 172 22.05 -2.60 -5.62
N ARG A 173 22.26 -2.70 -6.94
CA ARG A 173 23.20 -1.88 -7.71
C ARG A 173 22.67 -1.64 -9.11
N PHE A 174 23.14 -0.57 -9.75
CA PHE A 174 22.84 -0.30 -11.15
C PHE A 174 24.07 -0.59 -12.01
N VAL A 175 23.81 -1.07 -13.22
CA VAL A 175 24.82 -1.39 -14.23
C VAL A 175 24.35 -0.84 -15.57
N ASP A 176 25.22 -0.17 -16.29
CA ASP A 176 24.94 0.21 -17.68
C ASP A 176 25.22 -1.02 -18.57
N PRO A 177 24.19 -1.55 -19.27
CA PRO A 177 24.34 -2.72 -20.13
C PRO A 177 25.29 -2.48 -21.31
N ASN A 178 25.53 -1.23 -21.69
CA ASN A 178 26.50 -0.87 -22.73
C ASN A 178 27.93 -0.86 -22.18
N ALA A 179 28.10 -0.54 -20.90
CA ALA A 179 29.41 -0.55 -20.24
C ALA A 179 29.83 -1.97 -19.81
N ASP A 180 28.88 -2.82 -19.44
CA ASP A 180 29.12 -4.23 -19.09
C ASP A 180 28.21 -5.18 -19.89
N PRO A 181 28.49 -5.38 -21.20
CA PRO A 181 27.69 -6.23 -22.07
C PRO A 181 27.84 -7.72 -21.75
N LEU A 182 28.88 -8.14 -21.04
CA LEU A 182 29.03 -9.53 -20.63
C LEU A 182 28.02 -9.88 -19.54
N LEU A 183 27.89 -9.01 -18.54
CA LEU A 183 26.92 -9.19 -17.46
C LEU A 183 25.47 -9.13 -18.01
N ALA A 184 25.20 -8.20 -18.92
CA ALA A 184 23.87 -8.10 -19.56
C ALA A 184 23.51 -9.39 -20.30
N ARG A 185 24.44 -9.96 -21.06
CA ARG A 185 24.25 -11.24 -21.77
C ARG A 185 24.08 -12.42 -20.82
N GLN A 186 24.84 -12.44 -19.71
CA GLN A 186 24.71 -13.49 -18.68
C GLN A 186 23.29 -13.63 -18.15
N TYR A 187 22.58 -12.50 -17.97
CA TYR A 187 21.21 -12.47 -17.50
C TYR A 187 20.16 -12.34 -18.62
N GLY A 188 20.57 -12.47 -19.89
CA GLY A 188 19.64 -12.40 -21.03
C GLY A 188 18.97 -11.04 -21.22
N ILE A 189 19.63 -9.97 -20.80
CA ILE A 189 19.06 -8.62 -20.87
C ILE A 189 19.17 -8.09 -22.31
N THR A 190 18.03 -7.83 -22.92
CA THR A 190 17.90 -7.32 -24.28
C THR A 190 17.35 -5.89 -24.35
N GLY A 191 17.08 -5.26 -23.21
CA GLY A 191 16.47 -3.92 -23.14
C GLY A 191 16.92 -3.17 -21.91
N ASP A 192 16.55 -1.89 -21.87
CA ASP A 192 16.83 -0.95 -20.80
C ASP A 192 15.75 -0.97 -19.71
N GLY A 193 16.09 -0.58 -18.48
CA GLY A 193 15.13 -0.47 -17.37
C GLY A 193 14.73 -1.81 -16.73
N LYS A 194 15.43 -2.90 -17.03
CA LYS A 194 15.18 -4.23 -16.45
C LYS A 194 15.88 -4.39 -15.10
N ILE A 195 15.25 -5.12 -14.19
CA ILE A 195 15.83 -5.45 -12.89
C ILE A 195 15.94 -6.96 -12.76
N VAL A 196 17.14 -7.45 -12.51
CA VAL A 196 17.39 -8.87 -12.24
C VAL A 196 17.57 -9.07 -10.75
N LEU A 197 16.74 -9.92 -10.15
CA LEU A 197 16.89 -10.36 -8.77
C LEU A 197 17.70 -11.64 -8.73
N THR A 198 18.67 -11.72 -7.86
CA THR A 198 19.54 -12.90 -7.68
C THR A 198 19.52 -13.36 -6.24
N MET A 199 19.45 -14.68 -6.01
CA MET A 199 19.56 -15.32 -4.70
C MET A 199 20.35 -16.62 -4.84
N GLY A 200 21.55 -16.66 -4.28
CA GLY A 200 22.47 -17.77 -4.51
C GLY A 200 22.81 -17.95 -5.99
N LYS A 201 22.42 -19.11 -6.58
CA LYS A 201 22.61 -19.39 -8.01
C LYS A 201 21.37 -19.10 -8.86
N SER A 202 20.25 -18.79 -8.25
CA SER A 202 18.98 -18.52 -8.95
C SER A 202 18.88 -17.03 -9.32
N SER A 203 18.26 -16.77 -10.46
CA SER A 203 17.95 -15.41 -10.90
C SER A 203 16.59 -15.32 -11.55
N GLN A 204 15.92 -14.18 -11.39
CA GLN A 204 14.65 -13.85 -12.03
C GLN A 204 14.67 -12.39 -12.50
N THR A 205 14.06 -12.13 -13.65
CA THR A 205 14.04 -10.80 -14.23
C THR A 205 12.66 -10.16 -14.05
N ALA A 206 12.61 -9.01 -13.40
CA ALA A 206 11.43 -8.17 -13.36
C ALA A 206 11.31 -7.39 -14.68
N ALA A 207 10.10 -7.36 -15.23
CA ALA A 207 9.83 -6.73 -16.53
C ALA A 207 10.07 -5.23 -16.52
N SER A 208 9.81 -4.55 -15.38
CA SER A 208 10.05 -3.13 -15.17
C SER A 208 10.47 -2.84 -13.73
N ALA A 209 10.82 -1.58 -13.44
CA ALA A 209 11.10 -1.10 -12.09
C ALA A 209 9.80 -0.68 -11.36
N SER A 210 8.78 -1.53 -11.42
CA SER A 210 7.54 -1.38 -10.64
C SER A 210 7.54 -2.35 -9.45
N GLU A 211 6.82 -2.01 -8.38
CA GLU A 211 6.66 -2.90 -7.22
C GLU A 211 6.07 -4.24 -7.65
N ASN A 212 5.02 -4.21 -8.51
CA ASN A 212 4.36 -5.41 -9.02
C ASN A 212 5.33 -6.37 -9.74
N ASP A 213 6.15 -5.85 -10.66
CA ASP A 213 7.06 -6.70 -11.44
C ASP A 213 8.23 -7.23 -10.61
N ILE A 214 8.69 -6.42 -9.64
CA ILE A 214 9.75 -6.84 -8.71
C ILE A 214 9.22 -7.92 -7.76
N ASP A 215 8.01 -7.76 -7.22
CA ASP A 215 7.38 -8.75 -6.34
C ASP A 215 7.12 -10.06 -7.07
N GLN A 216 6.64 -10.02 -8.31
CA GLN A 216 6.48 -11.21 -9.14
C GLN A 216 7.82 -11.95 -9.35
N ALA A 217 8.88 -11.22 -9.70
CA ALA A 217 10.20 -11.81 -9.83
C ALA A 217 10.74 -12.35 -8.49
N LEU A 218 10.43 -11.68 -7.38
CA LEU A 218 10.81 -12.12 -6.04
C LEU A 218 10.09 -13.42 -5.65
N ILE A 219 8.79 -13.54 -5.93
CA ILE A 219 8.00 -14.75 -5.71
C ILE A 219 8.60 -15.92 -6.49
N LEU A 220 8.89 -15.73 -7.79
CA LEU A 220 9.51 -16.74 -8.65
C LEU A 220 10.90 -17.13 -8.13
N LEU A 221 11.65 -16.19 -7.58
CA LEU A 221 12.99 -16.44 -7.04
C LEU A 221 12.95 -17.27 -5.74
N ILE A 222 12.02 -16.93 -4.84
CA ILE A 222 11.85 -17.63 -3.55
C ILE A 222 11.21 -19.00 -3.76
N SER A 223 10.32 -19.12 -4.72
CA SER A 223 9.50 -20.31 -4.96
C SER A 223 9.50 -20.72 -6.43
N PRO A 224 10.63 -21.27 -6.92
CA PRO A 224 10.81 -21.57 -8.34
C PRO A 224 9.97 -22.77 -8.83
N GLN A 225 9.48 -23.61 -7.93
CA GLN A 225 8.67 -24.75 -8.30
C GLN A 225 7.26 -24.31 -8.71
N GLN A 226 6.87 -24.63 -9.94
CA GLN A 226 5.52 -24.42 -10.44
C GLN A 226 4.55 -25.36 -9.72
N ARG A 227 3.39 -24.83 -9.32
CA ARG A 227 2.35 -25.57 -8.59
C ARG A 227 1.08 -25.59 -9.37
N VAL A 228 0.47 -26.75 -9.45
CA VAL A 228 -0.76 -26.91 -10.18
C VAL A 228 -1.94 -26.88 -9.20
N VAL A 229 -2.89 -26.00 -9.47
CA VAL A 229 -4.18 -25.97 -8.78
C VAL A 229 -5.29 -26.21 -9.79
N TYR A 230 -6.32 -26.94 -9.35
CA TYR A 230 -7.41 -27.33 -10.22
C TYR A 230 -8.71 -26.71 -9.73
N PHE A 231 -9.39 -26.00 -10.62
CA PHE A 231 -10.77 -25.55 -10.40
C PHE A 231 -11.72 -26.64 -10.89
N LEU A 232 -12.61 -27.08 -10.01
CA LEU A 232 -13.63 -28.05 -10.34
C LEU A 232 -14.60 -27.45 -11.36
N THR A 233 -15.11 -28.29 -12.25
CA THR A 233 -16.10 -27.95 -13.26
C THR A 233 -17.06 -29.13 -13.48
N GLY A 234 -18.28 -28.81 -13.92
CA GLY A 234 -19.30 -29.83 -14.20
C GLY A 234 -20.61 -29.59 -13.45
N HIS A 235 -20.60 -28.73 -12.42
CA HIS A 235 -21.76 -28.47 -11.58
C HIS A 235 -22.30 -27.04 -11.73
N GLY A 236 -21.84 -26.31 -12.77
CA GLY A 236 -22.26 -24.93 -13.05
C GLY A 236 -21.39 -23.86 -12.41
N GLU A 237 -20.17 -24.21 -12.04
CA GLU A 237 -19.18 -23.31 -11.50
C GLU A 237 -18.81 -22.19 -12.49
N PRO A 238 -18.45 -21.00 -12.02
CA PRO A 238 -17.95 -19.91 -12.85
C PRO A 238 -16.71 -20.31 -13.67
N ASP A 239 -16.64 -19.82 -14.92
CA ASP A 239 -15.52 -20.10 -15.82
C ASP A 239 -14.26 -19.32 -15.43
N ILE A 240 -13.14 -20.01 -15.24
CA ILE A 240 -11.83 -19.39 -14.98
C ILE A 240 -11.26 -18.66 -16.21
N ASN A 241 -11.79 -18.90 -17.41
CA ASN A 241 -11.41 -18.26 -18.67
C ASN A 241 -12.47 -17.28 -19.18
N GLY A 242 -13.59 -17.13 -18.47
CA GLY A 242 -14.68 -16.25 -18.84
C GLY A 242 -14.26 -14.78 -18.84
N THR A 243 -15.02 -13.96 -19.55
CA THR A 243 -14.81 -12.51 -19.64
C THR A 243 -15.95 -11.71 -19.02
N ASP A 244 -16.97 -12.39 -18.51
CA ASP A 244 -18.08 -11.77 -17.81
C ASP A 244 -17.76 -11.54 -16.32
N THR A 245 -18.57 -10.74 -15.66
CA THR A 245 -18.35 -10.36 -14.25
C THR A 245 -18.52 -11.52 -13.25
N ASN A 246 -19.13 -12.62 -13.65
CA ASN A 246 -19.27 -13.81 -12.79
C ASN A 246 -18.13 -14.82 -13.00
N ALA A 247 -17.22 -14.57 -13.95
CA ALA A 247 -16.04 -15.40 -14.19
C ALA A 247 -15.03 -15.30 -13.03
N LEU A 248 -14.01 -16.17 -13.06
CA LEU A 248 -12.91 -16.20 -12.09
C LEU A 248 -11.56 -15.81 -12.76
N SER A 249 -11.60 -15.01 -13.84
CA SER A 249 -10.40 -14.69 -14.62
C SER A 249 -9.39 -13.84 -13.84
N ARG A 250 -9.86 -12.98 -12.93
CA ARG A 250 -9.01 -12.19 -12.02
C ARG A 250 -8.28 -13.09 -11.02
N ALA A 251 -8.99 -14.02 -10.41
CA ALA A 251 -8.41 -15.01 -9.50
C ALA A 251 -7.35 -15.86 -10.22
N ARG A 252 -7.67 -16.35 -11.42
CA ARG A 252 -6.73 -17.09 -12.27
C ARG A 252 -5.47 -16.27 -12.55
N SER A 253 -5.60 -15.06 -13.09
CA SER A 253 -4.45 -14.23 -13.44
C SER A 253 -3.57 -13.89 -12.23
N THR A 254 -4.18 -13.68 -11.07
CA THR A 254 -3.47 -13.47 -9.82
C THR A 254 -2.68 -14.69 -9.38
N LEU A 255 -3.28 -15.89 -9.45
CA LEU A 255 -2.59 -17.14 -9.15
C LEU A 255 -1.42 -17.40 -10.12
N GLU A 256 -1.62 -17.18 -11.42
CA GLU A 256 -0.57 -17.30 -12.42
C GLU A 256 0.59 -16.33 -12.14
N SER A 257 0.31 -15.10 -11.71
CA SER A 257 1.35 -14.14 -11.29
C SER A 257 2.15 -14.61 -10.07
N LYS A 258 1.57 -15.51 -9.26
CA LYS A 258 2.21 -16.15 -8.09
C LYS A 258 2.83 -17.50 -8.40
N ASN A 259 3.12 -17.79 -9.66
CA ASN A 259 3.74 -19.04 -10.15
C ASN A 259 2.89 -20.30 -9.98
N TYR A 260 1.56 -20.14 -10.01
CA TYR A 260 0.66 -21.27 -10.12
C TYR A 260 0.36 -21.59 -11.58
N THR A 261 0.18 -22.88 -11.88
CA THR A 261 -0.50 -23.33 -13.10
C THR A 261 -1.94 -23.61 -12.73
N VAL A 262 -2.85 -22.87 -13.31
CA VAL A 262 -4.29 -23.00 -13.07
C VAL A 262 -4.91 -23.84 -14.18
N LYS A 263 -5.57 -24.92 -13.78
CA LYS A 263 -6.25 -25.86 -14.69
C LYS A 263 -7.68 -26.10 -14.22
N THR A 264 -8.51 -26.64 -15.10
CA THR A 264 -9.85 -27.16 -14.78
C THR A 264 -9.79 -28.66 -14.55
N LEU A 265 -10.73 -29.18 -13.74
CA LEU A 265 -10.90 -30.60 -13.47
C LEU A 265 -12.38 -30.94 -13.52
N ASN A 266 -12.77 -31.91 -14.33
CA ASN A 266 -14.13 -32.45 -14.35
C ASN A 266 -14.10 -33.89 -13.82
N LEU A 267 -14.47 -34.07 -12.54
CA LEU A 267 -14.42 -35.38 -11.88
C LEU A 267 -15.40 -36.39 -12.46
N ALA A 268 -16.55 -35.94 -12.96
CA ALA A 268 -17.55 -36.81 -13.58
C ALA A 268 -16.99 -37.50 -14.86
N SER A 269 -16.12 -36.80 -15.60
CA SER A 269 -15.52 -37.34 -16.82
C SER A 269 -14.16 -38.01 -16.56
N GLU A 270 -13.33 -37.45 -15.69
CA GLU A 270 -11.95 -37.93 -15.49
C GLU A 270 -11.86 -39.06 -14.45
N ASN A 271 -12.82 -39.11 -13.52
CA ASN A 271 -12.94 -40.08 -12.43
C ASN A 271 -11.64 -40.30 -11.63
N LYS A 272 -10.78 -39.31 -11.59
CA LYS A 272 -9.53 -39.29 -10.81
C LYS A 272 -9.04 -37.86 -10.60
N ILE A 273 -8.32 -37.64 -9.53
CA ILE A 273 -7.59 -36.39 -9.29
C ILE A 273 -6.15 -36.54 -9.77
N PRO A 274 -5.62 -35.58 -10.57
CA PRO A 274 -4.25 -35.62 -11.04
C PRO A 274 -3.21 -35.59 -9.89
N ASP A 275 -2.13 -36.33 -10.03
CA ASP A 275 -1.08 -36.45 -9.01
C ASP A 275 -0.29 -35.15 -8.77
N ASP A 276 -0.31 -34.23 -9.71
CA ASP A 276 0.34 -32.92 -9.63
C ASP A 276 -0.51 -31.87 -8.90
N ALA A 277 -1.76 -32.21 -8.54
CA ALA A 277 -2.65 -31.29 -7.85
C ALA A 277 -2.11 -30.93 -6.46
N LYS A 278 -1.95 -29.62 -6.19
CA LYS A 278 -1.59 -29.08 -4.86
C LYS A 278 -2.80 -28.64 -4.07
N ALA A 279 -3.83 -28.15 -4.74
CA ALA A 279 -5.14 -27.89 -4.17
C ALA A 279 -6.23 -28.06 -5.24
N ILE A 280 -7.42 -28.45 -4.80
CA ILE A 280 -8.64 -28.46 -5.59
C ILE A 280 -9.54 -27.33 -5.12
N ILE A 281 -10.03 -26.52 -6.03
CA ILE A 281 -10.90 -25.39 -5.75
C ILE A 281 -12.32 -25.73 -6.27
N VAL A 282 -13.27 -25.82 -5.36
CA VAL A 282 -14.70 -25.96 -5.65
C VAL A 282 -15.32 -24.58 -5.48
N ALA A 283 -15.50 -23.84 -6.57
CA ALA A 283 -15.88 -22.43 -6.51
C ALA A 283 -17.28 -22.22 -7.08
N GLY A 284 -18.28 -22.09 -6.23
CA GLY A 284 -19.65 -21.73 -6.57
C GLY A 284 -20.38 -22.75 -7.45
N PRO A 285 -20.42 -24.03 -7.08
CA PRO A 285 -21.24 -25.01 -7.79
C PRO A 285 -22.72 -24.59 -7.71
N MET A 286 -23.44 -24.70 -8.83
CA MET A 286 -24.88 -24.42 -8.89
C MET A 286 -25.71 -25.66 -8.62
N ASN A 287 -25.13 -26.84 -8.73
CA ASN A 287 -25.72 -28.13 -8.45
C ASN A 287 -24.83 -28.90 -7.47
N PRO A 288 -25.39 -29.79 -6.63
CA PRO A 288 -24.60 -30.60 -5.72
C PRO A 288 -23.64 -31.55 -6.47
N LEU A 289 -22.49 -31.81 -5.87
CA LEU A 289 -21.55 -32.83 -6.33
C LEU A 289 -22.13 -34.23 -6.10
N LEU A 290 -21.71 -35.19 -6.93
CA LEU A 290 -22.12 -36.57 -6.74
C LEU A 290 -21.34 -37.24 -5.61
N ASP A 291 -21.95 -38.23 -4.94
CA ASP A 291 -21.30 -39.03 -3.88
C ASP A 291 -19.95 -39.60 -4.32
N GLN A 292 -19.83 -40.07 -5.58
CA GLN A 292 -18.60 -40.62 -6.11
C GLN A 292 -17.50 -39.56 -6.27
N GLU A 293 -17.85 -38.34 -6.61
CA GLU A 293 -16.89 -37.20 -6.73
C GLU A 293 -16.40 -36.77 -5.36
N VAL A 294 -17.32 -36.67 -4.39
CA VAL A 294 -16.96 -36.36 -2.99
C VAL A 294 -16.08 -37.45 -2.40
N ALA A 295 -16.32 -38.74 -2.72
CA ALA A 295 -15.45 -39.83 -2.29
C ALA A 295 -14.01 -39.71 -2.88
N LEU A 296 -13.85 -39.25 -4.12
CA LEU A 296 -12.54 -38.95 -4.70
C LEU A 296 -11.86 -37.78 -4.02
N LEU A 297 -12.59 -36.70 -3.75
CA LEU A 297 -12.09 -35.52 -3.02
C LEU A 297 -11.66 -35.91 -1.60
N LYS A 298 -12.47 -36.68 -0.88
CA LYS A 298 -12.13 -37.20 0.44
C LYS A 298 -10.85 -38.02 0.41
N ALA A 299 -10.76 -38.99 -0.51
CA ALA A 299 -9.56 -39.82 -0.64
C ALA A 299 -8.30 -39.01 -0.99
N TYR A 300 -8.44 -37.91 -1.71
CA TYR A 300 -7.35 -36.99 -2.01
C TYR A 300 -6.90 -36.23 -0.75
N VAL A 301 -7.84 -35.70 0.04
CA VAL A 301 -7.53 -34.94 1.27
C VAL A 301 -6.98 -35.87 2.36
N ASP A 302 -7.48 -37.09 2.47
CA ASP A 302 -6.97 -38.12 3.40
C ASP A 302 -5.50 -38.51 3.09
N LYS A 303 -5.02 -38.27 1.89
CA LYS A 303 -3.61 -38.43 1.48
C LYS A 303 -2.77 -37.17 1.66
N GLY A 304 -3.29 -36.15 2.31
CA GLY A 304 -2.60 -34.87 2.53
C GLY A 304 -2.83 -33.82 1.44
N GLY A 305 -3.78 -34.04 0.55
CA GLY A 305 -4.26 -33.04 -0.39
C GLY A 305 -5.06 -31.93 0.28
N SER A 306 -5.43 -30.92 -0.46
CA SER A 306 -6.13 -29.75 0.11
C SER A 306 -7.25 -29.24 -0.78
N MET A 307 -8.29 -28.70 -0.17
CA MET A 307 -9.43 -28.10 -0.86
C MET A 307 -9.73 -26.68 -0.40
N VAL A 308 -10.20 -25.86 -1.33
CA VAL A 308 -10.83 -24.55 -1.05
C VAL A 308 -12.24 -24.59 -1.63
N ILE A 309 -13.23 -24.45 -0.76
CA ILE A 309 -14.63 -24.65 -1.08
C ILE A 309 -15.37 -23.33 -0.88
N LEU A 310 -16.06 -22.88 -1.90
CA LEU A 310 -16.90 -21.69 -1.90
C LEU A 310 -18.31 -22.14 -2.30
N GLU A 311 -19.26 -22.10 -1.39
CA GLU A 311 -20.58 -22.63 -1.64
C GLU A 311 -21.66 -21.64 -1.25
N ASP A 312 -22.44 -21.25 -2.26
CA ASP A 312 -23.52 -20.27 -2.10
C ASP A 312 -24.78 -20.93 -1.52
N PRO A 313 -25.60 -20.18 -0.77
CA PRO A 313 -26.80 -20.70 -0.15
C PRO A 313 -27.94 -20.91 -1.15
N THR A 314 -28.87 -21.78 -0.79
CA THR A 314 -30.25 -21.70 -1.30
C THR A 314 -30.82 -20.32 -0.85
N PRO A 315 -31.53 -19.54 -1.65
CA PRO A 315 -32.19 -19.90 -2.93
C PRO A 315 -31.40 -19.53 -4.20
N PHE A 316 -30.13 -19.23 -4.11
CA PHE A 316 -29.31 -18.78 -5.26
C PHE A 316 -28.73 -19.94 -6.06
N THR A 317 -28.78 -21.16 -5.52
CA THR A 317 -28.30 -22.39 -6.13
C THR A 317 -29.38 -23.49 -6.04
N LYS A 318 -29.12 -24.64 -6.62
CA LYS A 318 -29.94 -25.86 -6.42
C LYS A 318 -29.41 -26.74 -5.28
N ILE A 319 -28.36 -26.29 -4.62
CA ILE A 319 -27.77 -26.94 -3.45
C ILE A 319 -28.72 -26.74 -2.26
N GLY A 320 -28.90 -27.77 -1.43
CA GLY A 320 -29.82 -27.73 -0.28
C GLY A 320 -31.29 -28.04 -0.60
N THR A 321 -31.69 -28.08 -1.88
CA THR A 321 -32.97 -28.67 -2.30
C THR A 321 -32.86 -30.17 -2.56
N ASN A 322 -31.63 -30.69 -2.70
CA ASN A 322 -31.25 -32.09 -2.88
C ASN A 322 -30.23 -32.47 -1.80
N PRO A 323 -29.95 -33.78 -1.60
CA PRO A 323 -28.80 -34.18 -0.78
C PRO A 323 -27.54 -33.43 -1.24
N ASP A 324 -26.75 -32.96 -0.27
CA ASP A 324 -25.49 -32.29 -0.50
C ASP A 324 -24.34 -33.09 0.11
N PRO A 325 -23.78 -34.03 -0.65
CA PRO A 325 -22.72 -34.91 -0.15
C PRO A 325 -21.45 -34.16 0.27
N LEU A 326 -21.17 -32.97 -0.33
CA LEU A 326 -20.01 -32.17 0.05
C LEU A 326 -20.21 -31.51 1.41
N ALA A 327 -21.39 -30.92 1.66
CA ALA A 327 -21.71 -30.36 2.98
C ALA A 327 -21.77 -31.43 4.07
N ASP A 328 -22.31 -32.64 3.75
CA ASP A 328 -22.33 -33.78 4.67
C ASP A 328 -20.91 -34.25 5.03
N TYR A 329 -20.01 -34.32 4.05
CA TYR A 329 -18.59 -34.61 4.27
C TYR A 329 -17.91 -33.57 5.15
N LEU A 330 -18.11 -32.29 4.88
CA LEU A 330 -17.54 -31.21 5.70
C LEU A 330 -18.03 -31.26 7.14
N LYS A 331 -19.32 -31.54 7.33
CA LYS A 331 -19.91 -31.64 8.66
C LYS A 331 -19.39 -32.87 9.43
N SER A 332 -19.35 -34.04 8.80
CA SER A 332 -18.98 -35.29 9.45
C SER A 332 -17.49 -35.41 9.73
N ASP A 333 -16.64 -35.08 8.74
CA ASP A 333 -15.22 -35.35 8.79
C ASP A 333 -14.40 -34.13 9.27
N TRP A 334 -14.94 -32.92 9.11
CA TRP A 334 -14.29 -31.66 9.47
C TRP A 334 -14.99 -30.86 10.56
N GLY A 335 -16.19 -31.25 10.97
CA GLY A 335 -16.94 -30.48 11.98
C GLY A 335 -17.39 -29.09 11.52
N ILE A 336 -17.34 -28.82 10.22
CA ILE A 336 -17.76 -27.54 9.62
C ILE A 336 -19.14 -27.73 8.97
N THR A 337 -20.15 -27.09 9.53
CA THR A 337 -21.53 -27.13 8.99
C THR A 337 -21.79 -25.89 8.16
N LEU A 338 -22.19 -26.08 6.92
CA LEU A 338 -22.75 -25.03 6.06
C LEU A 338 -24.24 -24.87 6.43
N GLU A 339 -24.61 -23.74 7.04
CA GLU A 339 -25.99 -23.52 7.50
C GLU A 339 -26.94 -23.23 6.32
N ASN A 340 -28.20 -23.58 6.48
CA ASN A 340 -29.21 -23.29 5.46
C ASN A 340 -29.88 -21.94 5.75
N ASP A 341 -29.10 -20.89 5.66
CA ASP A 341 -29.49 -19.51 5.93
C ASP A 341 -28.92 -18.56 4.87
N VAL A 342 -29.32 -17.30 4.93
CA VAL A 342 -28.67 -16.19 4.24
C VAL A 342 -28.36 -15.12 5.27
N VAL A 343 -27.11 -14.68 5.31
CA VAL A 343 -26.66 -13.68 6.27
C VAL A 343 -27.21 -12.31 5.92
N ILE A 344 -27.89 -11.71 6.91
CA ILE A 344 -28.37 -10.33 6.89
C ILE A 344 -27.47 -9.51 7.82
N ASP A 345 -26.90 -8.42 7.30
CA ASP A 345 -26.05 -7.52 8.08
C ASP A 345 -26.54 -6.07 7.96
N LEU A 346 -27.13 -5.57 9.05
CA LEU A 346 -27.70 -4.21 9.09
C LEU A 346 -26.63 -3.11 9.18
N THR A 347 -25.36 -3.45 9.33
CA THR A 347 -24.27 -2.47 9.25
C THR A 347 -23.97 -2.07 7.80
N SER A 348 -24.42 -2.88 6.85
CA SER A 348 -24.34 -2.62 5.42
C SER A 348 -25.54 -1.82 4.92
N GLN A 349 -25.32 -0.89 3.98
CA GLN A 349 -26.41 -0.22 3.24
C GLN A 349 -27.21 -1.20 2.37
N GLN A 350 -26.64 -2.34 2.04
CA GLN A 350 -27.28 -3.46 1.36
C GLN A 350 -27.26 -4.66 2.30
N PRO A 351 -28.34 -4.96 3.01
CA PRO A 351 -28.35 -5.96 4.09
C PRO A 351 -27.90 -7.37 3.69
N LEU A 352 -28.02 -7.75 2.42
CA LEU A 352 -27.51 -9.01 1.87
C LEU A 352 -25.99 -9.03 1.63
N ASN A 353 -25.30 -7.92 1.84
CA ASN A 353 -23.84 -7.85 1.75
C ASN A 353 -23.26 -7.89 3.16
N ALA A 354 -22.81 -9.06 3.60
CA ALA A 354 -22.09 -9.19 4.85
C ALA A 354 -20.73 -8.49 4.74
N ILE A 355 -20.50 -7.46 5.56
CA ILE A 355 -19.25 -6.71 5.62
C ILE A 355 -18.52 -7.09 6.89
N SER A 356 -17.25 -7.51 6.76
CA SER A 356 -16.46 -7.87 7.92
C SER A 356 -15.04 -7.31 7.86
N SER A 357 -14.59 -6.81 9.02
CA SER A 357 -13.18 -6.56 9.37
C SER A 357 -12.74 -7.39 10.58
N SER A 358 -13.60 -8.31 11.05
CA SER A 358 -13.32 -9.17 12.19
C SER A 358 -12.65 -10.45 11.72
N TYR A 359 -11.31 -10.45 11.75
CA TYR A 359 -10.45 -11.55 11.34
C TYR A 359 -9.82 -12.26 12.52
N ASN A 360 -9.64 -13.58 12.39
CA ASN A 360 -8.83 -14.32 13.34
C ASN A 360 -7.34 -14.05 13.09
N THR A 361 -6.73 -13.25 13.94
CA THR A 361 -5.32 -12.85 13.82
C THR A 361 -4.33 -13.98 14.13
N SER A 362 -4.79 -15.11 14.66
CA SER A 362 -3.96 -16.30 14.90
C SER A 362 -3.92 -17.24 13.69
N ALA A 363 -4.85 -17.09 12.73
CA ALA A 363 -4.89 -17.92 11.54
C ALA A 363 -3.94 -17.36 10.46
N PRO A 364 -3.03 -18.16 9.88
CA PRO A 364 -2.09 -17.69 8.84
C PRO A 364 -2.77 -17.01 7.66
N ILE A 365 -3.97 -17.44 7.29
CA ILE A 365 -4.74 -16.89 6.17
C ILE A 365 -5.13 -15.44 6.41
N THR A 366 -5.46 -15.08 7.66
CA THR A 366 -6.08 -13.79 8.00
C THR A 366 -5.25 -12.93 8.95
N GLN A 367 -4.12 -13.43 9.47
CA GLN A 367 -3.29 -12.74 10.49
C GLN A 367 -2.81 -11.33 10.11
N HIS A 368 -2.73 -11.01 8.81
CA HIS A 368 -2.25 -9.72 8.32
C HIS A 368 -3.31 -8.92 7.57
N MET A 369 -4.55 -9.40 7.58
CA MET A 369 -5.64 -8.68 6.91
C MET A 369 -6.08 -7.47 7.72
N THR A 370 -6.19 -6.32 7.06
CA THR A 370 -6.56 -5.04 7.69
C THR A 370 -7.71 -4.34 6.97
N ALA A 371 -7.91 -4.62 5.70
CA ALA A 371 -9.03 -4.08 4.94
C ALA A 371 -10.27 -4.98 5.10
N VAL A 372 -11.46 -4.44 4.90
CA VAL A 372 -12.71 -5.19 5.01
C VAL A 372 -12.85 -6.23 3.91
N THR A 373 -13.65 -7.28 4.15
CA THR A 373 -14.18 -8.18 3.13
C THR A 373 -15.68 -7.94 2.98
N ILE A 374 -16.19 -8.11 1.76
CA ILE A 374 -17.61 -8.02 1.45
C ILE A 374 -18.04 -9.31 0.80
N MET A 375 -18.98 -10.02 1.45
CA MET A 375 -19.53 -11.29 0.96
C MET A 375 -21.02 -11.13 0.66
N PRO A 376 -21.40 -10.89 -0.61
CA PRO A 376 -22.79 -10.75 -1.01
C PRO A 376 -23.54 -12.07 -0.93
N GLN A 377 -24.72 -12.10 -0.33
CA GLN A 377 -25.58 -13.29 -0.31
C GLN A 377 -24.91 -14.52 0.33
N ALA A 378 -24.10 -14.30 1.38
CA ALA A 378 -23.40 -15.38 2.05
C ALA A 378 -24.33 -16.20 2.95
N ARG A 379 -24.02 -17.49 3.11
CA ARG A 379 -24.54 -18.34 4.19
C ARG A 379 -23.56 -18.36 5.35
N SER A 380 -24.05 -18.66 6.54
CA SER A 380 -23.19 -18.80 7.71
C SER A 380 -22.62 -20.21 7.84
N LEU A 381 -21.53 -20.29 8.62
CA LEU A 381 -20.88 -21.54 8.98
C LEU A 381 -20.97 -21.77 10.49
N THR A 382 -21.23 -23.00 10.91
CA THR A 382 -21.11 -23.41 12.30
C THR A 382 -19.94 -24.38 12.44
N ILE A 383 -19.02 -24.07 13.36
CA ILE A 383 -17.88 -24.92 13.69
C ILE A 383 -18.22 -25.73 14.94
N SER A 384 -18.09 -27.04 14.87
CA SER A 384 -18.38 -27.94 15.98
C SER A 384 -17.49 -27.64 17.18
N LYS A 385 -18.07 -27.54 18.38
CA LYS A 385 -17.33 -27.36 19.63
C LYS A 385 -16.45 -28.58 19.98
N SER A 386 -16.80 -29.74 19.44
CA SER A 386 -16.02 -30.99 19.53
C SER A 386 -15.61 -31.40 18.12
N ALA A 387 -14.47 -30.87 17.66
CA ALA A 387 -13.91 -31.23 16.36
C ALA A 387 -13.66 -32.75 16.29
N PRO A 388 -13.77 -33.36 15.09
CA PRO A 388 -13.35 -34.74 14.89
C PRO A 388 -11.89 -34.94 15.29
N GLN A 389 -11.53 -36.19 15.59
CA GLN A 389 -10.19 -36.52 16.08
C GLN A 389 -9.11 -36.10 15.07
N ASN A 390 -8.07 -35.43 15.54
CA ASN A 390 -6.93 -34.91 14.78
C ASN A 390 -7.28 -33.71 13.84
N ILE A 391 -8.48 -33.16 13.92
CA ILE A 391 -8.88 -31.97 13.15
C ILE A 391 -8.75 -30.74 14.06
N THR A 392 -8.17 -29.69 13.50
CA THR A 392 -8.14 -28.35 14.09
C THR A 392 -8.87 -27.39 13.17
N ASP A 393 -10.05 -26.94 13.60
CA ASP A 393 -10.86 -26.00 12.87
C ASP A 393 -10.69 -24.60 13.42
N THR A 394 -10.67 -23.62 12.54
CA THR A 394 -10.43 -22.23 12.89
C THR A 394 -11.39 -21.33 12.10
N PRO A 395 -12.26 -20.55 12.78
CA PRO A 395 -13.03 -19.53 12.12
C PRO A 395 -12.07 -18.45 11.60
N LEU A 396 -12.26 -18.00 10.36
CA LEU A 396 -11.38 -17.03 9.70
C LEU A 396 -11.96 -15.63 9.75
N ILE A 397 -13.25 -15.50 9.42
CA ILE A 397 -13.97 -14.24 9.31
C ILE A 397 -15.28 -14.38 10.05
N THR A 398 -15.65 -13.34 10.81
CA THR A 398 -16.96 -13.26 11.47
C THR A 398 -17.65 -11.95 11.14
N THR A 399 -18.98 -11.99 11.07
CA THR A 399 -19.83 -10.81 10.85
C THR A 399 -19.87 -9.89 12.06
N SER A 400 -20.59 -8.78 11.95
CA SER A 400 -20.93 -7.90 13.07
C SER A 400 -21.89 -8.59 14.06
N GLN A 401 -22.00 -8.03 15.28
CA GLN A 401 -22.96 -8.50 16.27
C GLN A 401 -24.42 -8.21 15.87
N ASN A 402 -24.63 -7.27 14.94
CA ASN A 402 -25.98 -6.87 14.48
C ASN A 402 -26.40 -7.62 13.22
N SER A 403 -25.78 -8.75 12.94
CA SER A 403 -26.13 -9.64 11.84
C SER A 403 -26.90 -10.87 12.35
N TRP A 404 -27.57 -11.54 11.44
CA TRP A 404 -28.18 -12.85 11.69
C TRP A 404 -28.22 -13.68 10.42
N GLY A 405 -28.36 -14.99 10.58
CA GLY A 405 -28.65 -15.94 9.51
C GLY A 405 -30.14 -16.10 9.37
N GLU A 406 -30.72 -15.57 8.30
CA GLU A 406 -32.13 -15.68 7.96
C GLU A 406 -32.43 -17.08 7.45
N THR A 407 -33.25 -17.81 8.18
CA THR A 407 -33.61 -19.20 7.85
C THR A 407 -34.90 -19.31 7.06
N ASN A 408 -35.76 -18.27 7.08
CA ASN A 408 -36.95 -18.21 6.23
C ASN A 408 -36.58 -17.69 4.82
N LEU A 409 -35.92 -18.52 4.02
CA LEU A 409 -35.42 -18.17 2.70
C LEU A 409 -36.52 -17.73 1.71
N ALA A 410 -37.81 -18.05 1.98
CA ALA A 410 -38.94 -17.60 1.18
C ALA A 410 -39.18 -16.09 1.33
N SER A 411 -38.89 -15.50 2.49
CA SER A 411 -39.02 -14.07 2.75
C SER A 411 -38.10 -13.23 1.87
N LEU A 412 -36.93 -13.78 1.47
CA LEU A 412 -35.94 -13.12 0.62
C LEU A 412 -36.36 -13.00 -0.84
N GLN A 413 -37.34 -13.78 -1.28
CA GLN A 413 -37.84 -13.77 -2.67
C GLN A 413 -38.98 -12.75 -2.89
N GLY A 414 -39.46 -12.09 -1.82
CA GLY A 414 -40.57 -11.12 -1.85
C GLY A 414 -40.13 -9.70 -1.45
N ASN A 415 -41.07 -8.75 -1.57
CA ASN A 415 -40.89 -7.38 -1.05
C ASN A 415 -41.15 -7.29 0.47
N GLN A 416 -40.95 -8.37 1.22
CA GLN A 416 -41.18 -8.38 2.66
C GLN A 416 -39.96 -7.80 3.38
N GLN A 417 -40.23 -7.05 4.44
CA GLN A 417 -39.17 -6.56 5.31
C GLN A 417 -38.68 -7.74 6.16
N VAL A 418 -37.42 -8.12 5.98
CA VAL A 418 -36.75 -9.19 6.72
C VAL A 418 -36.37 -8.66 8.10
N SER A 419 -36.70 -9.38 9.16
CA SER A 419 -36.40 -9.04 10.56
C SER A 419 -35.96 -10.29 11.31
N PHE A 420 -35.09 -10.11 12.30
CA PHE A 420 -34.62 -11.23 13.13
C PHE A 420 -35.75 -11.90 13.92
N ASP A 421 -35.93 -13.19 13.71
CA ASP A 421 -36.95 -14.01 14.40
C ASP A 421 -36.29 -14.88 15.48
N GLN A 422 -36.48 -14.48 16.75
CA GLN A 422 -35.86 -15.15 17.89
C GLN A 422 -36.30 -16.62 18.01
N GLY A 423 -35.33 -17.53 18.05
CA GLY A 423 -35.55 -18.98 18.17
C GLY A 423 -35.69 -19.72 16.85
N THR A 424 -35.70 -19.00 15.72
CA THR A 424 -35.71 -19.56 14.37
C THR A 424 -34.43 -19.19 13.66
N ASP A 425 -34.05 -17.90 13.69
CA ASP A 425 -32.87 -17.40 13.05
C ASP A 425 -31.60 -17.58 13.89
N ILE A 426 -30.46 -17.60 13.22
CA ILE A 426 -29.16 -17.76 13.85
C ILE A 426 -28.61 -16.37 14.21
N ALA A 427 -28.48 -16.07 15.51
CA ALA A 427 -27.97 -14.78 15.95
C ALA A 427 -26.47 -14.61 15.68
N GLY A 428 -26.06 -13.39 15.27
CA GLY A 428 -24.65 -13.03 15.08
C GLY A 428 -23.86 -12.87 16.40
N PRO A 429 -22.53 -12.78 16.31
CA PRO A 429 -21.72 -12.79 15.10
C PRO A 429 -21.62 -14.19 14.48
N LEU A 430 -21.66 -14.25 13.14
CA LEU A 430 -21.68 -15.49 12.37
C LEU A 430 -20.32 -15.70 11.67
N ALA A 431 -19.82 -16.95 11.61
CA ALA A 431 -18.67 -17.25 10.80
C ALA A 431 -19.07 -17.28 9.31
N LEU A 432 -18.30 -16.59 8.45
CA LEU A 432 -18.45 -16.58 7.00
C LEU A 432 -17.44 -17.47 6.30
N ALA A 433 -16.34 -17.78 6.97
CA ALA A 433 -15.29 -18.65 6.48
C ALA A 433 -14.63 -19.39 7.64
N ALA A 434 -14.16 -20.61 7.35
CA ALA A 434 -13.43 -21.44 8.28
C ALA A 434 -12.32 -22.22 7.57
N SER A 435 -11.26 -22.57 8.29
CA SER A 435 -10.23 -23.50 7.82
C SER A 435 -10.14 -24.71 8.75
N GLY A 436 -9.81 -25.87 8.19
CA GLY A 436 -9.54 -27.09 8.93
C GLY A 436 -8.21 -27.71 8.50
N GLU A 437 -7.41 -28.21 9.44
CA GLU A 437 -6.19 -28.96 9.18
C GLU A 437 -6.22 -30.28 9.94
N ASN A 438 -5.91 -31.38 9.23
CA ASN A 438 -5.72 -32.68 9.82
C ASN A 438 -4.25 -32.84 10.26
N SER A 439 -4.00 -32.95 11.57
CA SER A 439 -2.64 -33.05 12.12
C SER A 439 -1.87 -34.28 11.68
N ASN A 440 -2.55 -35.38 11.33
CA ASN A 440 -1.94 -36.64 10.91
C ASN A 440 -1.62 -36.66 9.42
N THR A 441 -2.62 -36.37 8.57
CA THR A 441 -2.49 -36.48 7.12
C THR A 441 -1.92 -35.21 6.49
N LYS A 442 -1.98 -34.08 7.18
CA LYS A 442 -1.68 -32.74 6.68
C LYS A 442 -2.66 -32.25 5.60
N GLY A 443 -3.76 -32.97 5.43
CA GLY A 443 -4.86 -32.50 4.58
C GLY A 443 -5.45 -31.21 5.14
N ARG A 444 -5.88 -30.32 4.25
CA ARG A 444 -6.40 -29.00 4.60
C ARG A 444 -7.69 -28.70 3.84
N VAL A 445 -8.60 -28.03 4.52
CA VAL A 445 -9.80 -27.48 3.89
C VAL A 445 -9.95 -26.02 4.27
N VAL A 446 -10.42 -25.21 3.33
CA VAL A 446 -10.90 -23.85 3.60
C VAL A 446 -12.30 -23.76 3.03
N VAL A 447 -13.25 -23.31 3.83
CA VAL A 447 -14.66 -23.26 3.45
C VAL A 447 -15.16 -21.83 3.58
N PHE A 448 -15.87 -21.36 2.55
CA PHE A 448 -16.55 -20.07 2.50
C PHE A 448 -18.04 -20.28 2.23
N GLY A 449 -18.87 -19.55 2.91
CA GLY A 449 -20.32 -19.55 2.69
C GLY A 449 -20.77 -18.69 1.50
N ASN A 450 -19.88 -18.37 0.59
CA ASN A 450 -20.15 -17.53 -0.59
C ASN A 450 -19.09 -17.74 -1.67
N SER A 451 -19.46 -17.58 -2.96
CA SER A 451 -18.52 -17.61 -4.06
C SER A 451 -18.39 -16.26 -4.78
N ILE A 452 -19.38 -15.39 -4.70
CA ILE A 452 -19.47 -14.13 -5.45
C ILE A 452 -18.27 -13.22 -5.15
N PHE A 453 -17.77 -13.22 -3.91
CA PHE A 453 -16.62 -12.38 -3.52
C PHE A 453 -15.35 -12.72 -4.30
N ALA A 454 -15.21 -13.95 -4.78
CA ALA A 454 -14.05 -14.43 -5.55
C ALA A 454 -14.20 -14.26 -7.06
N THR A 455 -15.42 -13.96 -7.55
CA THR A 455 -15.66 -13.69 -8.99
C THR A 455 -15.11 -12.33 -9.39
N ASP A 456 -14.97 -12.08 -10.69
CA ASP A 456 -14.47 -10.81 -11.25
C ASP A 456 -15.31 -9.60 -10.81
N LYS A 457 -16.58 -9.82 -10.43
CA LYS A 457 -17.46 -8.80 -9.84
C LYS A 457 -17.02 -8.38 -8.43
N GLY A 458 -16.51 -9.32 -7.63
CA GLY A 458 -16.21 -9.11 -6.21
C GLY A 458 -14.73 -9.11 -5.86
N PHE A 459 -13.88 -9.68 -6.69
CA PHE A 459 -12.48 -9.98 -6.40
C PHE A 459 -11.65 -8.75 -6.02
N ASP A 460 -11.79 -7.66 -6.78
CA ASP A 460 -11.04 -6.43 -6.55
C ASP A 460 -11.67 -5.53 -5.46
N ALA A 461 -12.77 -5.97 -4.82
CA ALA A 461 -13.41 -5.23 -3.75
C ALA A 461 -12.65 -5.43 -2.43
N TYR A 462 -11.97 -4.37 -1.97
CA TYR A 462 -11.22 -4.35 -0.71
C TYR A 462 -10.27 -5.55 -0.55
N ALA A 463 -10.48 -6.42 0.47
CA ALA A 463 -9.63 -7.58 0.76
C ALA A 463 -10.20 -8.92 0.23
N ASN A 464 -11.19 -8.89 -0.63
CA ASN A 464 -11.84 -10.11 -1.14
C ASN A 464 -10.85 -11.02 -1.90
N GLY A 465 -10.10 -10.45 -2.86
CA GLY A 465 -9.09 -11.19 -3.59
C GLY A 465 -7.97 -11.71 -2.68
N ASP A 466 -7.55 -10.89 -1.72
CA ASP A 466 -6.47 -11.27 -0.79
C ASP A 466 -6.83 -12.50 0.03
N ILE A 467 -8.02 -12.55 0.63
CA ILE A 467 -8.40 -13.71 1.45
C ILE A 467 -8.59 -14.97 0.61
N PHE A 468 -9.12 -14.84 -0.62
CA PHE A 468 -9.26 -15.99 -1.51
C PHE A 468 -7.89 -16.56 -1.90
N ILE A 469 -6.97 -15.71 -2.34
CA ILE A 469 -5.62 -16.12 -2.74
C ILE A 469 -4.83 -16.65 -1.55
N ASN A 470 -4.89 -16.01 -0.39
CA ASN A 470 -4.25 -16.48 0.85
C ASN A 470 -4.75 -17.87 1.27
N SER A 471 -6.04 -18.15 1.04
CA SER A 471 -6.63 -19.47 1.32
C SER A 471 -6.04 -20.55 0.41
N ILE A 472 -5.84 -20.25 -0.87
CA ILE A 472 -5.21 -21.17 -1.82
C ILE A 472 -3.72 -21.36 -1.48
N ASP A 473 -2.99 -20.28 -1.15
CA ASP A 473 -1.60 -20.36 -0.72
C ASP A 473 -1.44 -21.25 0.53
N TRP A 474 -2.30 -21.07 1.53
CA TRP A 474 -2.29 -21.87 2.73
C TRP A 474 -2.65 -23.33 2.44
N ALA A 475 -3.69 -23.58 1.64
CA ALA A 475 -4.09 -24.91 1.23
C ALA A 475 -2.95 -25.61 0.46
N ALA A 476 -2.31 -24.92 -0.48
CA ALA A 476 -1.16 -25.44 -1.22
C ALA A 476 0.14 -25.52 -0.40
N GLN A 477 0.08 -25.32 0.92
CA GLN A 477 1.20 -25.35 1.88
C GLN A 477 2.32 -24.34 1.58
N GLN A 478 1.94 -23.15 1.11
CA GLN A 478 2.85 -22.08 0.71
C GLN A 478 2.91 -20.96 1.74
N GLY A 479 3.27 -21.26 2.97
CA GLY A 479 3.36 -20.27 4.04
C GLY A 479 4.22 -19.04 3.72
N ASN A 480 5.24 -19.20 2.87
CA ASN A 480 6.13 -18.11 2.45
C ASN A 480 5.48 -17.15 1.41
N LEU A 481 4.41 -17.57 0.75
CA LEU A 481 3.70 -16.77 -0.26
C LEU A 481 2.39 -16.16 0.25
N ILE A 482 1.94 -16.57 1.43
CA ILE A 482 0.73 -16.02 2.04
C ILE A 482 0.93 -14.50 2.21
N ASN A 483 -0.07 -13.74 1.81
CA ASN A 483 -0.08 -12.28 1.84
C ASN A 483 0.91 -11.57 0.89
N ILE A 484 1.56 -12.25 -0.05
CA ILE A 484 2.31 -11.59 -1.12
C ILE A 484 1.42 -11.53 -2.37
N THR A 485 0.52 -10.58 -2.41
CA THR A 485 -0.28 -10.29 -3.61
C THR A 485 0.26 -9.02 -4.25
N PRO A 486 0.73 -9.07 -5.52
CA PRO A 486 1.22 -7.90 -6.21
C PRO A 486 0.14 -6.82 -6.30
N ARG A 487 0.51 -5.58 -6.03
CA ARG A 487 -0.42 -4.45 -6.06
C ARG A 487 -0.88 -4.18 -7.50
N THR A 488 -2.18 -4.21 -7.75
CA THR A 488 -2.73 -3.73 -9.01
C THR A 488 -2.68 -2.19 -9.03
N PRO A 489 -2.12 -1.57 -10.09
CA PRO A 489 -2.14 -0.12 -10.21
C PRO A 489 -3.58 0.40 -10.28
N ILE A 490 -3.93 1.33 -9.40
CA ILE A 490 -5.23 2.01 -9.46
C ILE A 490 -5.16 3.00 -10.62
N THR A 491 -5.84 2.71 -11.71
CA THR A 491 -6.03 3.66 -12.81
C THR A 491 -7.10 4.67 -12.42
N ARG A 492 -6.68 5.90 -12.16
CA ARG A 492 -7.60 7.00 -11.85
C ARG A 492 -8.07 7.65 -13.16
N THR A 493 -9.35 7.64 -13.39
CA THR A 493 -9.97 8.46 -14.42
C THR A 493 -10.37 9.79 -13.80
N PHE A 494 -9.88 10.89 -14.37
CA PHE A 494 -10.32 12.22 -13.97
C PHE A 494 -11.74 12.44 -14.49
N ASN A 495 -12.72 12.41 -13.61
CA ASN A 495 -14.07 12.88 -13.92
C ASN A 495 -14.13 14.38 -13.61
N PRO A 496 -14.14 15.27 -14.62
CA PRO A 496 -14.28 16.68 -14.36
C PRO A 496 -15.60 16.94 -13.62
N PRO A 497 -15.61 17.77 -12.58
CA PRO A 497 -16.83 18.12 -11.89
C PRO A 497 -17.79 18.85 -12.83
N ASP A 498 -19.08 18.78 -12.53
CA ASP A 498 -20.12 19.47 -13.31
C ASP A 498 -19.79 20.96 -13.49
N GLN A 499 -20.21 21.52 -14.63
CA GLN A 499 -19.93 22.93 -14.99
C GLN A 499 -20.35 23.91 -13.89
N LEU A 500 -21.42 23.60 -13.15
CA LEU A 500 -21.91 24.41 -12.04
C LEU A 500 -20.92 24.41 -10.87
N ILE A 501 -20.34 23.27 -10.54
CA ILE A 501 -19.32 23.13 -9.49
C ILE A 501 -18.03 23.86 -9.89
N LEU A 502 -17.61 23.75 -11.16
CA LEU A 502 -16.47 24.50 -11.70
C LEU A 502 -16.68 26.01 -11.60
N LEU A 503 -17.89 26.50 -11.91
CA LEU A 503 -18.25 27.91 -11.78
C LEU A 503 -18.18 28.38 -10.32
N ILE A 504 -18.70 27.58 -9.38
CA ILE A 504 -18.63 27.88 -7.93
C ILE A 504 -17.18 27.94 -7.45
N ILE A 505 -16.33 27.00 -7.86
CA ILE A 505 -14.90 26.99 -7.53
C ILE A 505 -14.22 28.25 -8.09
N LEU A 506 -14.50 28.60 -9.34
CA LEU A 506 -13.93 29.78 -10.00
C LEU A 506 -14.36 31.08 -9.28
N ILE A 507 -15.65 31.25 -9.00
CA ILE A 507 -16.17 32.44 -8.32
C ILE A 507 -15.61 32.51 -6.90
N SER A 508 -15.57 31.40 -6.17
CA SER A 508 -15.06 31.39 -4.79
C SER A 508 -13.57 31.73 -4.73
N SER A 509 -12.76 31.16 -5.62
CA SER A 509 -11.30 31.36 -5.61
C SER A 509 -10.86 32.72 -6.17
N VAL A 510 -11.54 33.24 -7.20
CA VAL A 510 -11.11 34.47 -7.89
C VAL A 510 -11.82 35.72 -7.37
N ILE A 511 -13.04 35.60 -6.84
CA ILE A 511 -13.83 36.77 -6.40
C ILE A 511 -14.05 36.78 -4.91
N ILE A 512 -14.57 35.68 -4.30
CA ILE A 512 -14.99 35.68 -2.90
C ILE A 512 -13.79 35.77 -1.97
N ILE A 513 -12.81 34.87 -2.10
CA ILE A 513 -11.64 34.84 -1.21
C ILE A 513 -10.80 36.11 -1.32
N PRO A 514 -10.39 36.61 -2.51
CA PRO A 514 -9.69 37.88 -2.63
C PRO A 514 -10.53 39.07 -2.15
N GLY A 515 -11.84 39.08 -2.43
CA GLY A 515 -12.76 40.10 -1.96
C GLY A 515 -12.83 40.19 -0.43
N LEU A 516 -12.91 39.07 0.27
CA LEU A 516 -12.86 39.03 1.75
C LEU A 516 -11.55 39.58 2.29
N ILE A 517 -10.41 39.27 1.66
CA ILE A 517 -9.09 39.81 2.05
C ILE A 517 -9.04 41.33 1.89
N VAL A 518 -9.56 41.85 0.77
CA VAL A 518 -9.62 43.30 0.52
C VAL A 518 -10.53 44.00 1.54
N ILE A 519 -11.71 43.43 1.82
CA ILE A 519 -12.65 43.98 2.82
C ILE A 519 -11.99 43.99 4.22
N ALA A 520 -11.33 42.90 4.62
CA ALA A 520 -10.61 42.80 5.88
C ALA A 520 -9.46 43.83 5.96
N GLY A 521 -8.70 43.99 4.88
CA GLY A 521 -7.64 44.99 4.77
C GLY A 521 -8.18 46.42 4.90
N PHE A 522 -9.27 46.71 4.20
CA PHE A 522 -9.91 48.03 4.23
C PHE A 522 -10.54 48.32 5.58
N SER A 523 -11.17 47.36 6.21
CA SER A 523 -11.74 47.50 7.58
C SER A 523 -10.67 47.80 8.62
N THR A 524 -9.53 47.10 8.57
CA THR A 524 -8.39 47.35 9.47
C THR A 524 -7.75 48.70 9.20
N TRP A 525 -7.65 49.14 7.94
CA TRP A 525 -7.16 50.47 7.59
C TRP A 525 -8.09 51.56 8.11
N LEU A 526 -9.42 51.44 7.96
CA LEU A 526 -10.41 52.39 8.51
C LEU A 526 -10.36 52.45 10.05
N ALA A 527 -10.24 51.29 10.71
CA ALA A 527 -10.13 51.22 12.15
C ALA A 527 -8.88 51.99 12.68
N ARG A 528 -7.73 51.79 12.00
CA ARG A 528 -6.49 52.52 12.33
C ARG A 528 -6.60 54.04 12.10
N ARG A 529 -7.28 54.47 11.02
CA ARG A 529 -7.48 55.89 10.72
C ARG A 529 -8.42 56.61 11.69
N ARG A 530 -9.32 55.88 12.37
CA ARG A 530 -10.22 56.42 13.39
C ARG A 530 -9.57 56.53 14.78
N GLN A 531 -8.44 55.84 14.97
CA GLN A 531 -7.69 55.86 16.26
C GLN A 531 -6.48 56.79 16.24
N GLY A 532 -6.13 57.41 15.14
CA GLY A 532 -5.15 58.49 14.99
C GLY A 532 -5.82 59.80 14.68
#